data_db940849db93b337c1fb2adeeba21f92
#
_entry.id   db940849db93b337c1fb2adeeba21f92
#
_cell.length_a   1.000
_cell.length_b   1.000
_cell.length_c   1.000
_cell.angle_alpha   90.00
_cell.angle_beta   90.00
_cell.angle_gamma   90.00
#
_symmetry.space_group_name_H-M   'P 1'
#
loop_
_entity.id
_entity.type
_entity.pdbx_description
1 polymer ?
#
loop_
_entity_poly.entity_id
_entity_poly.type
_entity_poly.pdbx_seq_one_letter_code
_entity_poly.pdbx_strand_id
1 'polypeptide(L)'
;MMQAFTGQSKEWNEIISQLPEPHFLQTWEWAQVKAKYGWIPMPYVWRDDSGNILAATMILKKKILNRGFAARLSILYTPKGPLFDWKDAALQTRVLNDLQSFAKKQSAIFLKIDPDIVIGRGVPHSEGDVLDNSGQAARSELMRRGWAYSSDQIQFQNTVLIDLSATEEEMLARMKPKTRYNVRLAEKKGVTVRAGTVDDLPMLYKMYAETSIRDGFVIRDENYYMTVWKLFMQNVERLTLNVPTCIPLIAEVNNEPVAAIFLFMFAGRAYYVYGMSRNLHREKMPTHLLQWEAMKRAKANGCTAYDLWGAPEEFNESDSMWGVYRFKEGLGGEVIRTLGAYDFAPSKLWYKLYAKVIPRVLDVMRSRGKEKTKQALE
;
A
#
# COMPACT_ATOMS: atom_id res chain seq x y z
N MET A 1 27.41 -5.75 5.27
CA MET A 1 26.74 -6.36 6.45
C MET A 1 25.59 -5.46 6.84
N MET A 2 24.45 -6.03 7.24
CA MET A 2 23.25 -5.34 7.72
C MET A 2 23.55 -4.57 9.01
N GLN A 3 23.27 -3.27 9.04
CA GLN A 3 23.56 -2.37 10.16
C GLN A 3 22.26 -1.71 10.63
N ALA A 4 22.05 -1.60 11.95
CA ALA A 4 20.94 -0.85 12.49
C ALA A 4 21.10 0.64 12.16
N PHE A 5 20.03 1.27 11.68
CA PHE A 5 20.01 2.71 11.47
C PHE A 5 19.68 3.41 12.79
N THR A 6 20.50 4.39 13.17
CA THR A 6 20.38 5.13 14.44
C THR A 6 20.13 6.63 14.25
N GLY A 7 19.89 7.06 13.01
CA GLY A 7 19.59 8.45 12.66
C GLY A 7 18.15 8.88 12.94
N GLN A 8 17.80 10.06 12.49
CA GLN A 8 16.47 10.66 12.68
C GLN A 8 15.46 10.26 11.60
N SER A 9 14.17 10.48 11.87
CA SER A 9 13.08 10.18 10.96
C SER A 9 13.22 10.83 9.57
N LYS A 10 13.64 12.11 9.56
CA LYS A 10 13.84 12.85 8.30
C LYS A 10 14.93 12.22 7.44
N GLU A 11 16.06 11.87 8.08
CA GLU A 11 17.18 11.22 7.39
C GLU A 11 16.79 9.83 6.84
N TRP A 12 16.00 9.05 7.61
CA TRP A 12 15.47 7.78 7.12
C TRP A 12 14.63 7.93 5.85
N ASN A 13 13.67 8.86 5.86
CA ASN A 13 12.80 9.08 4.72
C ASN A 13 13.57 9.60 3.50
N GLU A 14 14.60 10.44 3.71
CA GLU A 14 15.49 10.90 2.65
C GLU A 14 16.27 9.74 2.03
N ILE A 15 16.86 8.87 2.85
CA ILE A 15 17.58 7.67 2.38
C ILE A 15 16.67 6.80 1.53
N ILE A 16 15.52 6.41 2.04
CA ILE A 16 14.64 5.47 1.33
C ILE A 16 14.00 6.08 0.08
N SER A 17 13.85 7.41 0.01
CA SER A 17 13.31 8.09 -1.18
C SER A 17 14.26 8.03 -2.39
N GLN A 18 15.54 7.79 -2.17
CA GLN A 18 16.58 7.71 -3.21
C GLN A 18 16.86 6.26 -3.65
N LEU A 19 16.34 5.26 -2.94
CA LEU A 19 16.51 3.85 -3.30
C LEU A 19 15.48 3.43 -4.37
N PRO A 20 15.76 2.36 -5.13
CA PRO A 20 14.80 1.80 -6.08
C PRO A 20 13.47 1.42 -5.43
N GLU A 21 12.37 1.71 -6.15
CA GLU A 21 10.98 1.42 -5.74
C GLU A 21 10.63 1.89 -4.31
N PRO A 22 10.89 3.18 -3.99
CA PRO A 22 10.60 3.73 -2.67
C PRO A 22 9.10 3.67 -2.39
N HIS A 23 8.73 3.28 -1.14
CA HIS A 23 7.33 3.10 -0.81
C HIS A 23 6.98 3.71 0.55
N PHE A 24 5.81 4.40 0.66
CA PHE A 24 5.41 5.06 1.91
C PHE A 24 5.21 4.10 3.09
N LEU A 25 4.98 2.81 2.86
CA LEU A 25 4.92 1.78 3.91
C LEU A 25 6.29 1.47 4.55
N GLN A 26 7.39 1.97 3.96
CA GLN A 26 8.75 1.88 4.51
C GLN A 26 9.15 3.15 5.27
N THR A 27 8.30 4.20 5.31
CA THR A 27 8.58 5.46 5.98
C THR A 27 8.56 5.36 7.49
N TRP A 28 9.18 6.33 8.14
CA TRP A 28 9.18 6.44 9.60
C TRP A 28 7.79 6.66 10.18
N GLU A 29 6.95 7.44 9.50
CA GLU A 29 5.56 7.69 9.87
C GLU A 29 4.74 6.40 9.90
N TRP A 30 4.92 5.53 8.89
CA TRP A 30 4.25 4.23 8.90
C TRP A 30 4.74 3.35 10.05
N ALA A 31 6.05 3.37 10.32
CA ALA A 31 6.64 2.67 11.46
C ALA A 31 6.07 3.16 12.80
N GLN A 32 5.90 4.48 12.97
CA GLN A 32 5.26 5.08 14.14
C GLN A 32 3.79 4.63 14.30
N VAL A 33 3.02 4.60 13.20
CA VAL A 33 1.67 4.02 13.23
C VAL A 33 1.73 2.58 13.76
N LYS A 34 2.59 1.75 13.17
CA LYS A 34 2.68 0.33 13.56
C LYS A 34 3.14 0.15 15.01
N ALA A 35 4.02 1.01 15.52
CA ALA A 35 4.45 0.98 16.90
C ALA A 35 3.30 1.15 17.89
N LYS A 36 2.34 2.05 17.61
CA LYS A 36 1.14 2.24 18.43
C LYS A 36 0.25 0.99 18.48
N TYR A 37 0.38 0.08 17.52
CA TYR A 37 -0.42 -1.16 17.43
C TYR A 37 0.41 -2.43 17.73
N GLY A 38 1.45 -2.28 18.55
CA GLY A 38 2.19 -3.39 19.14
C GLY A 38 3.25 -4.02 18.21
N TRP A 39 3.68 -3.31 17.16
CA TRP A 39 4.85 -3.66 16.39
C TRP A 39 6.07 -2.90 16.92
N ILE A 40 7.25 -3.50 16.78
CA ILE A 40 8.53 -2.88 17.12
C ILE A 40 9.23 -2.56 15.79
N PRO A 41 9.32 -1.29 15.39
CA PRO A 41 10.04 -0.89 14.19
C PRO A 41 11.55 -1.08 14.38
N MET A 42 12.19 -1.60 13.36
CA MET A 42 13.63 -1.89 13.34
C MET A 42 14.18 -1.48 11.96
N PRO A 43 14.68 -0.24 11.81
CA PRO A 43 15.28 0.24 10.57
C PRO A 43 16.69 -0.31 10.39
N TYR A 44 17.00 -0.80 9.20
CA TYR A 44 18.31 -1.33 8.82
C TYR A 44 18.76 -0.84 7.46
N VAL A 45 20.07 -0.68 7.31
CA VAL A 45 20.72 -0.27 6.05
C VAL A 45 21.89 -1.20 5.71
N TRP A 46 22.25 -1.22 4.42
CA TRP A 46 23.46 -1.84 3.89
C TRP A 46 24.29 -0.78 3.19
N ARG A 47 25.59 -0.75 3.49
CA ARG A 47 26.53 0.21 2.92
C ARG A 47 27.57 -0.50 2.07
N ASP A 48 28.12 0.22 1.08
CA ASP A 48 29.36 -0.16 0.41
C ASP A 48 30.59 0.16 1.28
N ASP A 49 31.77 -0.11 0.75
CA ASP A 49 33.04 0.16 1.42
C ASP A 49 33.34 1.67 1.56
N SER A 50 32.71 2.50 0.75
CA SER A 50 32.79 3.97 0.79
C SER A 50 31.78 4.59 1.75
N GLY A 51 30.89 3.78 2.35
CA GLY A 51 29.86 4.23 3.29
C GLY A 51 28.52 4.61 2.65
N ASN A 52 28.38 4.54 1.32
CA ASN A 52 27.13 4.84 0.65
C ASN A 52 26.07 3.77 0.94
N ILE A 53 24.82 4.18 1.11
CA ILE A 53 23.72 3.26 1.38
C ILE A 53 23.24 2.65 0.04
N LEU A 54 23.34 1.33 -0.05
CA LEU A 54 22.90 0.54 -1.22
C LEU A 54 21.53 -0.11 -1.04
N ALA A 55 21.14 -0.34 0.23
CA ALA A 55 19.85 -0.94 0.56
C ALA A 55 19.35 -0.46 1.91
N ALA A 56 18.03 -0.48 2.10
CA ALA A 56 17.39 -0.18 3.37
C ALA A 56 16.12 -1.01 3.57
N THR A 57 15.74 -1.23 4.83
CA THR A 57 14.46 -1.85 5.16
C THR A 57 13.98 -1.46 6.55
N MET A 58 12.69 -1.15 6.66
CA MET A 58 11.98 -1.02 7.92
C MET A 58 11.37 -2.37 8.28
N ILE A 59 12.01 -3.12 9.16
CA ILE A 59 11.48 -4.38 9.66
C ILE A 59 10.54 -4.09 10.83
N LEU A 60 9.33 -4.62 10.74
CA LEU A 60 8.34 -4.58 11.80
C LEU A 60 8.34 -5.91 12.53
N LYS A 61 8.71 -5.92 13.81
CA LYS A 61 8.71 -7.13 14.66
C LYS A 61 7.47 -7.13 15.55
N LYS A 62 6.77 -8.27 15.61
CA LYS A 62 5.67 -8.48 16.55
C LYS A 62 5.89 -9.75 17.35
N LYS A 63 5.86 -9.65 18.68
CA LYS A 63 5.86 -10.80 19.57
C LYS A 63 4.52 -11.52 19.51
N ILE A 64 4.53 -12.84 19.54
CA ILE A 64 3.29 -13.65 19.49
C ILE A 64 2.60 -13.65 20.85
N LEU A 65 3.38 -13.82 21.93
CA LEU A 65 2.92 -13.77 23.31
C LEU A 65 3.89 -12.97 24.15
N ASN A 66 3.42 -12.43 25.27
CA ASN A 66 4.24 -11.63 26.20
C ASN A 66 4.80 -12.47 27.36
N ARG A 67 4.36 -13.73 27.54
CA ARG A 67 4.77 -14.62 28.65
C ARG A 67 4.97 -16.05 28.15
N GLY A 68 5.75 -16.84 28.92
CA GLY A 68 6.00 -18.25 28.65
C GLY A 68 7.05 -18.47 27.53
N PHE A 69 7.21 -19.75 27.14
CA PHE A 69 8.18 -20.15 26.11
C PHE A 69 7.95 -19.45 24.77
N ALA A 70 6.69 -19.28 24.38
CA ALA A 70 6.33 -18.61 23.14
C ALA A 70 6.58 -17.08 23.14
N ALA A 71 6.93 -16.47 24.27
CA ALA A 71 7.34 -15.06 24.34
C ALA A 71 8.66 -14.78 23.59
N ARG A 72 9.45 -15.82 23.30
CA ARG A 72 10.64 -15.72 22.46
C ARG A 72 10.30 -15.69 20.97
N LEU A 73 9.13 -16.20 20.58
CA LEU A 73 8.71 -16.27 19.18
C LEU A 73 8.20 -14.92 18.69
N SER A 74 8.59 -14.57 17.49
CA SER A 74 8.15 -13.34 16.83
C SER A 74 7.80 -13.59 15.37
N ILE A 75 7.07 -12.66 14.78
CA ILE A 75 6.94 -12.52 13.34
C ILE A 75 7.65 -11.25 12.92
N LEU A 76 8.25 -11.28 11.75
CA LEU A 76 8.92 -10.15 11.13
C LEU A 76 8.24 -9.86 9.81
N TYR A 77 8.05 -8.58 9.53
CA TYR A 77 7.46 -8.12 8.27
C TYR A 77 8.15 -6.86 7.78
N THR A 78 8.52 -6.83 6.52
CA THR A 78 9.04 -5.65 5.85
C THR A 78 8.09 -5.25 4.72
N PRO A 79 7.11 -4.35 5.01
CA PRO A 79 6.07 -3.98 4.05
C PRO A 79 6.67 -3.27 2.85
N LYS A 80 6.39 -3.79 1.63
CA LYS A 80 6.93 -3.23 0.38
C LYS A 80 8.46 -3.04 0.39
N GLY A 81 9.15 -3.94 1.09
CA GLY A 81 10.61 -3.95 1.19
C GLY A 81 11.15 -5.38 1.17
N PRO A 82 12.49 -5.52 1.21
CA PRO A 82 13.53 -4.49 1.32
C PRO A 82 13.71 -3.66 0.03
N LEU A 83 14.20 -2.41 0.18
CA LEU A 83 14.46 -1.47 -0.90
C LEU A 83 15.92 -1.56 -1.35
N PHE A 84 16.18 -1.97 -2.57
CA PHE A 84 17.49 -2.00 -3.24
C PHE A 84 17.32 -2.35 -4.72
N ASP A 85 18.39 -2.23 -5.52
CA ASP A 85 18.36 -2.70 -6.89
C ASP A 85 18.38 -4.25 -6.97
N TRP A 86 17.20 -4.83 -7.19
CA TRP A 86 17.03 -6.28 -7.30
C TRP A 86 17.71 -6.91 -8.53
N LYS A 87 18.22 -6.09 -9.46
CA LYS A 87 19.03 -6.54 -10.61
C LYS A 87 20.49 -6.75 -10.23
N ASP A 88 20.95 -6.15 -9.13
CA ASP A 88 22.28 -6.41 -8.57
C ASP A 88 22.28 -7.76 -7.81
N ALA A 89 22.72 -8.82 -8.47
CA ALA A 89 22.74 -10.18 -7.92
C ALA A 89 23.64 -10.33 -6.68
N ALA A 90 24.74 -9.55 -6.60
CA ALA A 90 25.65 -9.58 -5.46
C ALA A 90 25.00 -8.92 -4.24
N LEU A 91 24.37 -7.75 -4.41
CA LEU A 91 23.64 -7.07 -3.37
C LEU A 91 22.43 -7.87 -2.93
N GLN A 92 21.65 -8.44 -3.86
CA GLN A 92 20.51 -9.33 -3.58
C GLN A 92 20.95 -10.50 -2.69
N THR A 93 22.05 -11.16 -3.06
CA THR A 93 22.60 -12.28 -2.28
C THR A 93 22.97 -11.84 -0.85
N ARG A 94 23.63 -10.71 -0.71
CA ARG A 94 24.05 -10.15 0.58
C ARG A 94 22.83 -9.79 1.44
N VAL A 95 21.87 -9.05 0.89
CA VAL A 95 20.66 -8.60 1.61
C VAL A 95 19.83 -9.81 2.07
N LEU A 96 19.57 -10.78 1.19
CA LEU A 96 18.77 -11.96 1.53
C LEU A 96 19.48 -12.86 2.56
N ASN A 97 20.80 -13.06 2.48
CA ASN A 97 21.56 -13.81 3.49
C ASN A 97 21.49 -13.15 4.87
N ASP A 98 21.65 -11.82 4.92
CA ASP A 98 21.60 -11.07 6.16
C ASP A 98 20.20 -11.12 6.78
N LEU A 99 19.13 -10.97 5.97
CA LEU A 99 17.74 -11.07 6.43
C LEU A 99 17.40 -12.47 6.95
N GLN A 100 17.84 -13.54 6.28
CA GLN A 100 17.64 -14.91 6.73
C GLN A 100 18.36 -15.18 8.05
N SER A 101 19.60 -14.69 8.19
CA SER A 101 20.38 -14.79 9.41
C SER A 101 19.75 -13.99 10.55
N PHE A 102 19.26 -12.79 10.25
CA PHE A 102 18.53 -11.96 11.20
C PHE A 102 17.25 -12.64 11.69
N ALA A 103 16.44 -13.22 10.81
CA ALA A 103 15.23 -13.93 11.18
C ALA A 103 15.52 -15.09 12.16
N LYS A 104 16.60 -15.85 11.93
CA LYS A 104 17.06 -16.92 12.85
C LYS A 104 17.45 -16.34 14.22
N LYS A 105 18.26 -15.27 14.25
CA LYS A 105 18.70 -14.61 15.51
C LYS A 105 17.53 -14.03 16.30
N GLN A 106 16.49 -13.56 15.64
CA GLN A 106 15.30 -12.99 16.28
C GLN A 106 14.28 -14.05 16.73
N SER A 107 14.59 -15.35 16.60
CA SER A 107 13.65 -16.45 16.85
C SER A 107 12.31 -16.23 16.13
N ALA A 108 12.38 -15.79 14.88
CA ALA A 108 11.21 -15.54 14.08
C ALA A 108 10.55 -16.84 13.65
N ILE A 109 9.22 -16.91 13.73
CA ILE A 109 8.44 -17.96 13.08
C ILE A 109 8.62 -17.84 11.57
N PHE A 110 8.52 -16.62 11.07
CA PHE A 110 8.86 -16.26 9.70
C PHE A 110 9.26 -14.77 9.61
N LEU A 111 9.96 -14.46 8.53
CA LEU A 111 10.14 -13.12 8.00
C LEU A 111 9.38 -13.03 6.68
N LYS A 112 8.42 -12.11 6.60
CA LYS A 112 7.66 -11.80 5.38
C LYS A 112 8.27 -10.59 4.68
N ILE A 113 8.42 -10.68 3.36
CA ILE A 113 8.76 -9.56 2.46
C ILE A 113 7.71 -9.49 1.36
N ASP A 114 7.40 -8.30 0.87
CA ASP A 114 6.53 -8.07 -0.30
C ASP A 114 6.99 -6.87 -1.15
N PRO A 115 8.26 -6.89 -1.64
CA PRO A 115 8.82 -5.78 -2.39
C PRO A 115 8.04 -5.53 -3.69
N ASP A 116 8.03 -4.28 -4.14
CA ASP A 116 7.31 -3.83 -5.34
C ASP A 116 8.03 -4.22 -6.65
N ILE A 117 8.51 -5.47 -6.73
CA ILE A 117 9.19 -5.99 -7.92
C ILE A 117 8.15 -6.36 -8.97
N VAL A 118 8.22 -5.71 -10.11
CA VAL A 118 7.36 -6.01 -11.25
C VAL A 118 7.75 -7.37 -11.85
N ILE A 119 6.78 -8.27 -11.97
CA ILE A 119 6.92 -9.58 -12.64
C ILE A 119 6.21 -9.63 -14.00
N GLY A 120 5.40 -8.61 -14.27
CA GLY A 120 4.69 -8.47 -15.54
C GLY A 120 3.82 -7.21 -15.56
N ARG A 121 3.41 -6.83 -16.77
CA ARG A 121 2.52 -5.70 -17.07
C ARG A 121 1.36 -6.17 -17.90
N GLY A 122 0.27 -5.41 -17.90
CA GLY A 122 -0.95 -5.77 -18.60
C GLY A 122 -1.75 -6.89 -17.90
N VAL A 123 -2.93 -7.16 -18.43
CA VAL A 123 -3.79 -8.26 -17.96
C VAL A 123 -3.21 -9.59 -18.46
N PRO A 124 -3.08 -10.61 -17.61
CA PRO A 124 -2.58 -11.92 -18.04
C PRO A 124 -3.35 -12.46 -19.25
N HIS A 125 -2.62 -13.02 -20.21
CA HIS A 125 -3.16 -13.61 -21.43
C HIS A 125 -3.88 -12.64 -22.40
N SER A 126 -3.76 -11.31 -22.19
CA SER A 126 -4.24 -10.29 -23.15
C SER A 126 -3.12 -9.91 -24.12
N GLU A 127 -3.47 -9.16 -25.18
CA GLU A 127 -2.50 -8.59 -26.13
C GLU A 127 -1.41 -7.72 -25.46
N GLY A 128 -1.75 -7.10 -24.32
CA GLY A 128 -0.84 -6.26 -23.52
C GLY A 128 -0.07 -7.03 -22.42
N ASP A 129 -0.14 -8.35 -22.39
CA ASP A 129 0.56 -9.17 -21.39
C ASP A 129 2.07 -9.22 -21.67
N VAL A 130 2.86 -8.57 -20.84
CA VAL A 130 4.32 -8.56 -20.92
C VAL A 130 4.92 -9.04 -19.62
N LEU A 131 5.76 -10.08 -19.68
CA LEU A 131 6.50 -10.57 -18.51
C LEU A 131 7.78 -9.75 -18.30
N ASP A 132 8.12 -9.50 -17.05
CA ASP A 132 9.39 -8.87 -16.66
C ASP A 132 10.40 -9.97 -16.27
N ASN A 133 11.46 -10.14 -17.09
CA ASN A 133 12.46 -11.18 -16.87
C ASN A 133 13.25 -10.99 -15.58
N SER A 134 13.50 -9.74 -15.16
CA SER A 134 14.23 -9.45 -13.93
C SER A 134 13.40 -9.82 -12.69
N GLY A 135 12.11 -9.54 -12.71
CA GLY A 135 11.19 -9.95 -11.66
C GLY A 135 11.03 -11.47 -11.57
N GLN A 136 10.99 -12.16 -12.71
CA GLN A 136 10.96 -13.63 -12.74
C GLN A 136 12.25 -14.23 -12.18
N ALA A 137 13.42 -13.63 -12.47
CA ALA A 137 14.70 -14.04 -11.90
C ALA A 137 14.73 -13.85 -10.37
N ALA A 138 14.25 -12.70 -9.88
CA ALA A 138 14.13 -12.44 -8.44
C ALA A 138 13.22 -13.46 -7.75
N ARG A 139 12.09 -13.81 -8.36
CA ARG A 139 11.17 -14.86 -7.88
C ARG A 139 11.88 -16.21 -7.76
N SER A 140 12.59 -16.60 -8.82
CA SER A 140 13.31 -17.87 -8.86
C SER A 140 14.39 -17.96 -7.79
N GLU A 141 15.12 -16.85 -7.57
CA GLU A 141 16.16 -16.76 -6.54
C GLU A 141 15.58 -16.87 -5.12
N LEU A 142 14.46 -16.22 -4.82
CA LEU A 142 13.76 -16.38 -3.54
C LEU A 142 13.38 -17.84 -3.29
N MET A 143 12.75 -18.50 -4.28
CA MET A 143 12.36 -19.91 -4.16
C MET A 143 13.56 -20.81 -3.95
N ARG A 144 14.65 -20.61 -4.70
CA ARG A 144 15.91 -21.35 -4.57
C ARG A 144 16.52 -21.22 -3.15
N ARG A 145 16.35 -20.07 -2.50
CA ARG A 145 16.80 -19.80 -1.13
C ARG A 145 15.85 -20.30 -0.05
N GLY A 146 14.75 -20.96 -0.43
CA GLY A 146 13.79 -21.53 0.51
C GLY A 146 12.76 -20.53 1.04
N TRP A 147 12.58 -19.37 0.38
CA TRP A 147 11.42 -18.52 0.59
C TRP A 147 10.20 -19.18 -0.09
N ALA A 148 9.08 -19.15 0.57
CA ALA A 148 7.83 -19.67 0.03
C ALA A 148 6.88 -18.52 -0.29
N TYR A 149 6.16 -18.61 -1.40
CA TYR A 149 5.06 -17.69 -1.68
C TYR A 149 4.06 -17.73 -0.52
N SER A 150 3.71 -16.58 0.03
CA SER A 150 2.86 -16.52 1.21
C SER A 150 1.40 -16.71 0.84
N SER A 151 0.70 -17.57 1.56
CA SER A 151 -0.77 -17.71 1.45
C SER A 151 -1.52 -16.50 2.03
N ASP A 152 -0.84 -15.65 2.80
CA ASP A 152 -1.40 -14.45 3.41
C ASP A 152 -0.73 -13.21 2.80
N GLN A 153 -1.32 -12.71 1.72
CA GLN A 153 -0.90 -11.50 1.03
C GLN A 153 -1.42 -10.28 1.80
N ILE A 154 -0.53 -9.59 2.53
CA ILE A 154 -0.92 -8.41 3.35
C ILE A 154 -1.21 -7.20 2.46
N GLN A 155 -0.42 -7.02 1.40
CA GLN A 155 -0.64 -6.00 0.37
C GLN A 155 -1.15 -6.69 -0.91
N PHE A 156 -1.88 -5.94 -1.72
CA PHE A 156 -2.27 -6.44 -3.04
C PHE A 156 -1.04 -6.74 -3.89
N GLN A 157 -1.07 -7.87 -4.56
CA GLN A 157 -0.02 -8.27 -5.51
C GLN A 157 -0.09 -7.46 -6.79
N ASN A 158 -1.31 -7.19 -7.25
CA ASN A 158 -1.54 -6.45 -8.48
C ASN A 158 -2.07 -5.05 -8.17
N THR A 159 -1.68 -4.09 -8.99
CA THR A 159 -2.21 -2.73 -8.94
C THR A 159 -2.50 -2.20 -10.33
N VAL A 160 -3.13 -1.02 -10.40
CA VAL A 160 -3.27 -0.23 -11.64
C VAL A 160 -2.50 1.07 -11.46
N LEU A 161 -1.54 1.31 -12.33
CA LEU A 161 -0.66 2.48 -12.29
C LEU A 161 -0.99 3.45 -13.41
N ILE A 162 -1.15 4.73 -13.08
CA ILE A 162 -1.35 5.81 -14.04
C ILE A 162 -0.05 6.61 -14.15
N ASP A 163 0.44 6.80 -15.36
CA ASP A 163 1.54 7.69 -15.69
C ASP A 163 1.07 9.16 -15.65
N LEU A 164 1.62 9.94 -14.72
CA LEU A 164 1.35 11.36 -14.56
C LEU A 164 2.36 12.26 -15.26
N SER A 165 3.38 11.72 -15.92
CA SER A 165 4.37 12.52 -16.68
C SER A 165 3.76 13.19 -17.92
N ALA A 166 2.71 12.58 -18.49
CA ALA A 166 1.94 13.09 -19.62
C ALA A 166 1.18 14.39 -19.29
N THR A 167 0.80 15.17 -20.32
CA THR A 167 -0.06 16.35 -20.15
C THR A 167 -1.47 15.97 -19.65
N GLU A 168 -2.21 16.92 -19.13
CA GLU A 168 -3.60 16.69 -18.69
C GLU A 168 -4.48 16.21 -19.84
N GLU A 169 -4.30 16.77 -21.04
CA GLU A 169 -5.00 16.37 -22.27
C GLU A 169 -4.69 14.92 -22.63
N GLU A 170 -3.42 14.52 -22.57
CA GLU A 170 -3.01 13.15 -22.85
C GLU A 170 -3.54 12.16 -21.81
N MET A 171 -3.50 12.53 -20.51
CA MET A 171 -4.07 11.72 -19.43
C MET A 171 -5.58 11.51 -19.63
N LEU A 172 -6.32 12.58 -19.99
CA LEU A 172 -7.75 12.46 -20.35
C LEU A 172 -7.95 11.61 -21.59
N ALA A 173 -7.09 11.74 -22.62
CA ALA A 173 -7.19 10.96 -23.85
C ALA A 173 -6.99 9.45 -23.60
N ARG A 174 -6.15 9.06 -22.64
CA ARG A 174 -5.93 7.65 -22.26
C ARG A 174 -7.13 7.03 -21.52
N MET A 175 -7.99 7.85 -20.88
CA MET A 175 -9.21 7.35 -20.24
C MET A 175 -10.17 6.74 -21.26
N LYS A 176 -10.92 5.70 -20.87
CA LYS A 176 -12.03 5.18 -21.69
C LYS A 176 -13.05 6.29 -21.99
N PRO A 177 -13.70 6.29 -23.18
CA PRO A 177 -14.64 7.36 -23.56
C PRO A 177 -15.72 7.64 -22.52
N LYS A 178 -16.29 6.59 -21.90
CA LYS A 178 -17.30 6.72 -20.85
C LYS A 178 -16.74 7.39 -19.59
N THR A 179 -15.50 7.13 -19.23
CA THR A 179 -14.84 7.74 -18.04
C THR A 179 -14.61 9.23 -18.27
N ARG A 180 -14.08 9.62 -19.45
CA ARG A 180 -13.95 11.04 -19.83
C ARG A 180 -15.28 11.77 -19.81
N TYR A 181 -16.31 11.13 -20.35
CA TYR A 181 -17.68 11.67 -20.33
C TYR A 181 -18.14 11.88 -18.88
N ASN A 182 -17.93 10.91 -18.00
CA ASN A 182 -18.35 10.99 -16.60
C ASN A 182 -17.62 12.07 -15.82
N VAL A 183 -16.32 12.31 -16.07
CA VAL A 183 -15.56 13.42 -15.48
C VAL A 183 -16.22 14.76 -15.85
N ARG A 184 -16.43 15.00 -17.15
CA ARG A 184 -17.08 16.24 -17.65
C ARG A 184 -18.53 16.38 -17.18
N LEU A 185 -19.26 15.26 -17.08
CA LEU A 185 -20.63 15.24 -16.58
C LEU A 185 -20.67 15.68 -15.12
N ALA A 186 -19.73 15.23 -14.29
CA ALA A 186 -19.68 15.60 -12.88
C ALA A 186 -19.48 17.10 -12.69
N GLU A 187 -18.54 17.71 -13.42
CA GLU A 187 -18.33 19.16 -13.45
C GLU A 187 -19.61 19.90 -13.87
N LYS A 188 -20.21 19.48 -15.00
CA LYS A 188 -21.45 20.08 -15.51
C LYS A 188 -22.64 19.96 -14.53
N LYS A 189 -22.66 18.89 -13.71
CA LYS A 189 -23.70 18.63 -12.69
C LYS A 189 -23.41 19.31 -11.35
N GLY A 190 -22.39 20.18 -11.28
CA GLY A 190 -22.06 20.99 -10.11
C GLY A 190 -21.38 20.20 -8.99
N VAL A 191 -20.68 19.10 -9.32
CA VAL A 191 -19.78 18.45 -8.36
C VAL A 191 -18.54 19.31 -8.22
N THR A 192 -18.14 19.58 -6.99
CA THR A 192 -16.89 20.29 -6.65
C THR A 192 -15.99 19.36 -5.84
N VAL A 193 -14.67 19.60 -5.89
CA VAL A 193 -13.69 18.86 -5.09
C VAL A 193 -12.82 19.82 -4.30
N ARG A 194 -12.78 19.64 -2.99
CA ARG A 194 -11.90 20.41 -2.10
C ARG A 194 -10.92 19.53 -1.37
N ALA A 195 -9.83 20.12 -0.88
CA ALA A 195 -8.99 19.47 0.13
C ALA A 195 -9.74 19.45 1.47
N GLY A 196 -9.62 18.32 2.17
CA GLY A 196 -10.14 18.19 3.52
C GLY A 196 -9.10 18.61 4.56
N THR A 197 -9.59 18.85 5.77
CA THR A 197 -8.80 19.20 6.96
C THR A 197 -8.91 18.12 8.03
N VAL A 198 -8.21 18.30 9.15
CA VAL A 198 -8.31 17.39 10.30
C VAL A 198 -9.73 17.34 10.88
N ASP A 199 -10.48 18.44 10.73
CA ASP A 199 -11.87 18.55 11.23
C ASP A 199 -12.85 17.70 10.39
N ASP A 200 -12.52 17.40 9.14
CA ASP A 200 -13.33 16.52 8.28
C ASP A 200 -13.19 15.03 8.65
N LEU A 201 -12.15 14.63 9.39
CA LEU A 201 -11.80 13.22 9.60
C LEU A 201 -12.91 12.38 10.24
N PRO A 202 -13.67 12.86 11.25
CA PRO A 202 -14.79 12.07 11.82
C PRO A 202 -15.87 11.77 10.78
N MET A 203 -16.23 12.76 9.95
CA MET A 203 -17.20 12.57 8.85
C MET A 203 -16.65 11.60 7.80
N LEU A 204 -15.37 11.71 7.45
CA LEU A 204 -14.72 10.80 6.50
C LEU A 204 -14.68 9.36 7.01
N TYR A 205 -14.40 9.15 8.31
CA TYR A 205 -14.47 7.80 8.88
C TYR A 205 -15.87 7.20 8.79
N LYS A 206 -16.90 7.99 9.13
CA LYS A 206 -18.30 7.56 9.00
C LYS A 206 -18.64 7.16 7.58
N MET A 207 -18.27 7.97 6.59
CA MET A 207 -18.47 7.65 5.16
C MET A 207 -17.69 6.39 4.74
N TYR A 208 -16.50 6.16 5.31
CA TYR A 208 -15.71 4.95 5.05
C TYR A 208 -16.35 3.71 5.65
N ALA A 209 -16.93 3.82 6.85
CA ALA A 209 -17.70 2.75 7.50
C ALA A 209 -18.97 2.40 6.69
N GLU A 210 -19.73 3.40 6.22
CA GLU A 210 -20.87 3.22 5.31
C GLU A 210 -20.45 2.46 4.04
N THR A 211 -19.32 2.86 3.45
CA THR A 211 -18.76 2.21 2.26
C THR A 211 -18.38 0.75 2.54
N SER A 212 -17.73 0.48 3.68
CA SER A 212 -17.27 -0.86 4.04
C SER A 212 -18.44 -1.84 4.22
N ILE A 213 -19.55 -1.38 4.81
CA ILE A 213 -20.75 -2.19 4.99
C ILE A 213 -21.41 -2.47 3.63
N ARG A 214 -21.58 -1.44 2.81
CA ARG A 214 -22.18 -1.56 1.48
C ARG A 214 -21.39 -2.52 0.58
N ASP A 215 -20.06 -2.40 0.57
CA ASP A 215 -19.18 -3.14 -0.36
C ASP A 215 -18.62 -4.44 0.29
N GLY A 216 -18.96 -4.72 1.56
CA GLY A 216 -18.73 -6.01 2.22
C GLY A 216 -17.32 -6.26 2.76
N PHE A 217 -16.44 -5.25 2.79
CA PHE A 217 -15.09 -5.39 3.34
C PHE A 217 -14.99 -4.99 4.83
N VAL A 218 -13.94 -5.45 5.51
CA VAL A 218 -13.72 -5.18 6.93
C VAL A 218 -12.74 -4.03 7.10
N ILE A 219 -13.11 -3.08 7.95
CA ILE A 219 -12.24 -1.97 8.35
C ILE A 219 -11.79 -2.11 9.83
N ARG A 220 -10.78 -1.35 10.21
CA ARG A 220 -10.35 -1.18 11.60
C ARG A 220 -11.23 -0.17 12.32
N ASP A 221 -11.00 -0.04 13.63
CA ASP A 221 -11.64 1.01 14.42
C ASP A 221 -11.22 2.42 14.01
N GLU A 222 -12.02 3.40 14.42
CA GLU A 222 -11.80 4.82 14.11
C GLU A 222 -10.43 5.30 14.56
N ASN A 223 -9.99 4.93 15.76
CA ASN A 223 -8.70 5.36 16.32
C ASN A 223 -7.51 4.97 15.44
N TYR A 224 -7.60 3.82 14.76
CA TYR A 224 -6.56 3.41 13.82
C TYR A 224 -6.45 4.39 12.66
N TYR A 225 -7.58 4.71 12.01
CA TYR A 225 -7.59 5.62 10.86
C TYR A 225 -7.26 7.05 11.25
N MET A 226 -7.78 7.53 12.38
CA MET A 226 -7.39 8.84 12.93
C MET A 226 -5.87 8.93 13.15
N THR A 227 -5.26 7.86 13.67
CA THR A 227 -3.81 7.80 13.86
C THR A 227 -3.05 7.88 12.53
N VAL A 228 -3.46 7.06 11.55
CA VAL A 228 -2.82 7.06 10.21
C VAL A 228 -2.99 8.42 9.54
N TRP A 229 -4.22 8.87 9.39
CA TRP A 229 -4.52 10.06 8.61
C TRP A 229 -3.89 11.32 9.22
N LYS A 230 -4.06 11.56 10.53
CA LYS A 230 -3.47 12.72 11.21
C LYS A 230 -1.96 12.76 11.07
N LEU A 231 -1.28 11.60 11.21
CA LEU A 231 0.17 11.56 11.17
C LEU A 231 0.73 11.95 9.79
N PHE A 232 0.11 11.48 8.72
CA PHE A 232 0.54 11.81 7.35
C PHE A 232 0.05 13.20 6.90
N MET A 233 -1.07 13.70 7.43
CA MET A 233 -1.56 15.07 7.15
C MET A 233 -0.70 16.16 7.80
N GLN A 234 0.06 15.89 8.86
CA GLN A 234 0.94 16.88 9.51
C GLN A 234 2.02 17.45 8.59
N ASN A 235 2.32 16.76 7.51
CA ASN A 235 3.38 17.12 6.58
C ASN A 235 2.90 17.92 5.35
N VAL A 236 1.61 18.23 5.23
CA VAL A 236 1.00 18.85 4.02
C VAL A 236 1.61 20.21 3.69
N GLU A 237 2.08 20.95 4.69
CA GLU A 237 2.76 22.25 4.46
C GLU A 237 4.21 22.10 3.96
N ARG A 238 4.76 20.89 3.98
CA ARG A 238 6.14 20.57 3.60
C ARG A 238 6.18 19.66 2.36
N LEU A 239 5.48 20.04 1.31
CA LEU A 239 5.35 19.24 0.07
C LEU A 239 6.70 19.10 -0.66
N THR A 240 7.56 18.25 -0.12
CA THR A 240 8.79 17.78 -0.78
C THR A 240 8.69 16.27 -1.01
N LEU A 241 9.25 15.79 -2.11
CA LEU A 241 9.08 14.40 -2.54
C LEU A 241 9.56 13.36 -1.51
N ASN A 242 10.51 13.72 -0.65
CA ASN A 242 11.07 12.84 0.39
C ASN A 242 10.30 12.90 1.73
N VAL A 243 9.23 13.68 1.82
CA VAL A 243 8.36 13.76 3.00
C VAL A 243 7.03 13.09 2.69
N PRO A 244 6.69 11.98 3.37
CA PRO A 244 5.42 11.31 3.12
C PRO A 244 4.26 12.18 3.60
N THR A 245 3.30 12.41 2.71
CA THR A 245 2.14 13.27 2.97
C THR A 245 0.85 12.56 2.63
N CYS A 246 -0.26 13.06 3.17
CA CYS A 246 -1.60 12.62 2.84
C CYS A 246 -2.55 13.81 2.76
N ILE A 247 -3.27 13.93 1.66
CA ILE A 247 -4.30 14.94 1.46
C ILE A 247 -5.65 14.25 1.27
N PRO A 248 -6.61 14.42 2.16
CA PRO A 248 -7.99 14.02 1.89
C PRO A 248 -8.57 14.93 0.82
N LEU A 249 -9.18 14.35 -0.21
CA LEU A 249 -9.94 15.07 -1.22
C LEU A 249 -11.41 14.68 -1.06
N ILE A 250 -12.29 15.69 -1.03
CA ILE A 250 -13.72 15.53 -0.76
C ILE A 250 -14.50 16.09 -1.95
N ALA A 251 -15.30 15.22 -2.56
CA ALA A 251 -16.27 15.63 -3.58
C ALA A 251 -17.59 16.02 -2.91
N GLU A 252 -18.10 17.18 -3.29
CA GLU A 252 -19.32 17.76 -2.75
C GLU A 252 -20.35 18.06 -3.84
N VAL A 253 -21.63 17.96 -3.48
CA VAL A 253 -22.77 18.41 -4.28
C VAL A 253 -23.62 19.32 -3.39
N ASN A 254 -23.81 20.58 -3.78
CA ASN A 254 -24.53 21.57 -2.98
C ASN A 254 -23.96 21.70 -1.54
N ASN A 255 -22.62 21.68 -1.40
CA ASN A 255 -21.87 21.70 -0.13
C ASN A 255 -22.08 20.45 0.74
N GLU A 256 -22.68 19.40 0.21
CA GLU A 256 -22.82 18.12 0.92
C GLU A 256 -21.74 17.12 0.46
N PRO A 257 -20.89 16.60 1.36
CA PRO A 257 -19.88 15.60 1.03
C PRO A 257 -20.52 14.28 0.57
N VAL A 258 -20.18 13.82 -0.63
CA VAL A 258 -20.75 12.61 -1.26
C VAL A 258 -19.73 11.52 -1.57
N ALA A 259 -18.46 11.87 -1.72
CA ALA A 259 -17.35 10.93 -1.89
C ALA A 259 -16.06 11.55 -1.40
N ALA A 260 -15.10 10.72 -1.01
CA ALA A 260 -13.77 11.18 -0.64
C ALA A 260 -12.71 10.12 -0.94
N ILE A 261 -11.46 10.57 -1.06
CA ILE A 261 -10.28 9.73 -1.09
C ILE A 261 -9.19 10.32 -0.20
N PHE A 262 -8.26 9.48 0.22
CA PHE A 262 -7.01 9.90 0.82
C PHE A 262 -5.88 9.70 -0.19
N LEU A 263 -5.33 10.81 -0.67
CA LEU A 263 -4.21 10.85 -1.60
C LEU A 263 -2.91 10.86 -0.80
N PHE A 264 -2.24 9.70 -0.70
CA PHE A 264 -0.91 9.61 -0.14
C PHE A 264 0.14 9.92 -1.19
N MET A 265 1.23 10.57 -0.82
CA MET A 265 2.33 10.89 -1.72
C MET A 265 3.67 10.66 -1.02
N PHE A 266 4.61 10.02 -1.71
CA PHE A 266 5.98 9.83 -1.27
C PHE A 266 6.89 9.51 -2.46
N ALA A 267 8.07 10.12 -2.49
CA ALA A 267 9.13 9.85 -3.47
C ALA A 267 8.66 9.88 -4.94
N GLY A 268 7.81 10.86 -5.28
CA GLY A 268 7.32 11.03 -6.66
C GLY A 268 6.20 10.07 -7.06
N ARG A 269 5.69 9.23 -6.16
CA ARG A 269 4.53 8.36 -6.38
C ARG A 269 3.37 8.79 -5.49
N ALA A 270 2.19 8.89 -6.07
CA ALA A 270 0.93 9.07 -5.37
C ALA A 270 0.19 7.74 -5.24
N TYR A 271 -0.64 7.59 -4.18
CA TYR A 271 -1.34 6.34 -3.88
C TYR A 271 -2.80 6.61 -3.50
N TYR A 272 -3.72 5.86 -4.09
CA TYR A 272 -5.14 5.81 -3.73
C TYR A 272 -5.39 4.67 -2.75
N VAL A 273 -5.12 4.90 -1.45
CA VAL A 273 -5.18 3.84 -0.43
C VAL A 273 -6.59 3.67 0.15
N TYR A 274 -7.27 4.78 0.41
CA TYR A 274 -8.61 4.79 1.01
C TYR A 274 -9.56 5.58 0.13
N GLY A 275 -10.69 4.98 -0.21
CA GLY A 275 -11.77 5.62 -0.94
C GLY A 275 -13.12 5.31 -0.33
N MET A 276 -14.00 6.28 -0.35
CA MET A 276 -15.32 6.18 0.22
C MET A 276 -16.35 6.99 -0.58
N SER A 277 -17.59 6.53 -0.55
CA SER A 277 -18.69 7.24 -1.20
C SER A 277 -20.03 6.90 -0.57
N ARG A 278 -20.93 7.85 -0.56
CA ARG A 278 -22.34 7.65 -0.22
C ARG A 278 -23.16 7.18 -1.42
N ASN A 279 -24.36 6.70 -1.19
CA ASN A 279 -25.30 6.40 -2.27
C ASN A 279 -25.94 7.67 -2.86
N LEU A 280 -25.80 8.80 -2.19
CA LEU A 280 -26.35 10.08 -2.57
C LEU A 280 -25.63 10.66 -3.80
N HIS A 281 -26.40 11.17 -4.78
CA HIS A 281 -25.90 11.84 -6.00
C HIS A 281 -24.93 11.00 -6.85
N ARG A 282 -25.02 9.67 -6.81
CA ARG A 282 -24.15 8.80 -7.63
C ARG A 282 -24.29 9.03 -9.12
N GLU A 283 -25.49 9.43 -9.57
CA GLU A 283 -25.80 9.79 -10.97
C GLU A 283 -25.05 11.03 -11.47
N LYS A 284 -24.47 11.82 -10.56
CA LYS A 284 -23.59 12.96 -10.88
C LYS A 284 -22.12 12.57 -11.05
N MET A 285 -21.78 11.28 -10.90
CA MET A 285 -20.42 10.73 -11.11
C MET A 285 -19.31 11.36 -10.24
N PRO A 286 -19.54 11.67 -8.94
CA PRO A 286 -18.56 12.40 -8.13
C PRO A 286 -17.22 11.68 -8.00
N THR A 287 -17.21 10.34 -7.96
CA THR A 287 -15.99 9.54 -7.87
C THR A 287 -15.07 9.66 -9.08
N HIS A 288 -15.63 9.92 -10.28
CA HIS A 288 -14.82 10.13 -11.49
C HIS A 288 -14.08 11.48 -11.45
N LEU A 289 -14.79 12.54 -11.08
CA LEU A 289 -14.15 13.86 -10.93
C LEU A 289 -13.13 13.84 -9.79
N LEU A 290 -13.44 13.16 -8.68
CA LEU A 290 -12.54 13.03 -7.53
C LEU A 290 -11.21 12.39 -7.92
N GLN A 291 -11.23 11.32 -8.73
CA GLN A 291 -10.00 10.70 -9.23
C GLN A 291 -9.24 11.61 -10.20
N TRP A 292 -9.94 12.34 -11.06
CA TRP A 292 -9.33 13.30 -11.97
C TRP A 292 -8.62 14.42 -11.20
N GLU A 293 -9.27 15.00 -10.19
CA GLU A 293 -8.68 16.01 -9.32
C GLU A 293 -7.47 15.47 -8.53
N ALA A 294 -7.54 14.20 -8.11
CA ALA A 294 -6.40 13.53 -7.46
C ALA A 294 -5.19 13.41 -8.39
N MET A 295 -5.40 13.03 -9.66
CA MET A 295 -4.32 12.95 -10.66
C MET A 295 -3.67 14.31 -10.89
N LYS A 296 -4.48 15.37 -11.11
CA LYS A 296 -3.99 16.75 -11.28
C LYS A 296 -3.19 17.22 -10.05
N ARG A 297 -3.73 16.99 -8.85
CA ARG A 297 -3.07 17.39 -7.61
C ARG A 297 -1.78 16.63 -7.37
N ALA A 298 -1.76 15.31 -7.61
CA ALA A 298 -0.54 14.51 -7.51
C ALA A 298 0.54 15.02 -8.47
N LYS A 299 0.18 15.27 -9.73
CA LYS A 299 1.08 15.86 -10.75
C LYS A 299 1.62 17.22 -10.32
N ALA A 300 0.76 18.12 -9.84
CA ALA A 300 1.15 19.45 -9.37
C ALA A 300 2.10 19.41 -8.16
N ASN A 301 2.09 18.31 -7.38
CA ASN A 301 3.01 18.04 -6.29
C ASN A 301 4.26 17.22 -6.72
N GLY A 302 4.55 17.14 -8.02
CA GLY A 302 5.76 16.52 -8.54
C GLY A 302 5.70 14.99 -8.63
N CYS A 303 4.53 14.37 -8.44
CA CYS A 303 4.40 12.93 -8.66
C CYS A 303 4.37 12.61 -10.16
N THR A 304 5.10 11.57 -10.55
CA THR A 304 5.14 11.05 -11.93
C THR A 304 4.27 9.81 -12.12
N ALA A 305 3.80 9.21 -11.04
CA ALA A 305 2.96 8.01 -11.06
C ALA A 305 1.85 8.09 -10.02
N TYR A 306 0.67 7.56 -10.36
CA TYR A 306 -0.45 7.41 -9.44
C TYR A 306 -0.87 5.94 -9.35
N ASP A 307 -0.61 5.35 -8.21
CA ASP A 307 -0.94 3.97 -7.90
C ASP A 307 -2.37 3.92 -7.34
N LEU A 308 -3.26 3.29 -8.09
CA LEU A 308 -4.66 3.16 -7.70
C LEU A 308 -4.87 2.06 -6.64
N TRP A 309 -3.80 1.45 -6.15
CA TRP A 309 -3.84 0.36 -5.17
C TRP A 309 -4.60 -0.86 -5.71
N GLY A 310 -4.59 -1.97 -5.11
CA GLY A 310 -5.26 -3.23 -5.41
C GLY A 310 -5.95 -3.41 -6.78
N ALA A 311 -5.57 -4.48 -7.47
CA ALA A 311 -6.26 -5.02 -8.62
C ALA A 311 -6.57 -6.51 -8.36
N PRO A 312 -7.47 -7.16 -9.12
CA PRO A 312 -7.81 -8.55 -8.95
C PRO A 312 -6.59 -9.48 -8.97
N GLU A 313 -6.65 -10.60 -8.27
CA GLU A 313 -5.71 -11.71 -8.46
C GLU A 313 -6.03 -12.41 -9.79
N GLU A 314 -7.31 -12.63 -10.06
CA GLU A 314 -7.80 -13.17 -11.31
C GLU A 314 -8.63 -12.11 -12.06
N PHE A 315 -8.23 -11.79 -13.29
CA PHE A 315 -8.87 -10.74 -14.11
C PHE A 315 -10.12 -11.26 -14.81
N ASN A 316 -11.10 -11.69 -14.03
CA ASN A 316 -12.43 -12.15 -14.54
C ASN A 316 -13.55 -11.69 -13.60
N GLU A 317 -14.80 -11.88 -14.03
CA GLU A 317 -15.99 -11.38 -13.33
C GLU A 317 -16.26 -12.07 -11.99
N SER A 318 -15.64 -13.21 -11.71
CA SER A 318 -15.82 -13.93 -10.45
C SER A 318 -14.99 -13.34 -9.31
N ASP A 319 -13.94 -12.55 -9.61
CA ASP A 319 -13.12 -11.88 -8.60
C ASP A 319 -13.91 -10.73 -7.94
N SER A 320 -13.87 -10.67 -6.62
CA SER A 320 -14.56 -9.64 -5.82
C SER A 320 -14.11 -8.20 -6.13
N MET A 321 -12.89 -8.05 -6.64
CA MET A 321 -12.31 -6.77 -7.06
C MET A 321 -12.64 -6.38 -8.49
N TRP A 322 -13.36 -7.23 -9.27
CA TRP A 322 -13.65 -6.98 -10.70
C TRP A 322 -14.31 -5.63 -10.95
N GLY A 323 -15.36 -5.29 -10.19
CA GLY A 323 -16.05 -4.01 -10.33
C GLY A 323 -15.14 -2.80 -10.06
N VAL A 324 -14.28 -2.90 -9.06
CA VAL A 324 -13.29 -1.86 -8.71
C VAL A 324 -12.24 -1.75 -9.81
N TYR A 325 -11.76 -2.89 -10.33
CA TYR A 325 -10.81 -2.92 -11.45
C TYR A 325 -11.36 -2.26 -12.70
N ARG A 326 -12.60 -2.57 -13.10
CA ARG A 326 -13.27 -1.95 -14.27
C ARG A 326 -13.33 -0.41 -14.15
N PHE A 327 -13.54 0.11 -12.95
CA PHE A 327 -13.47 1.54 -12.68
C PHE A 327 -12.04 2.08 -12.88
N LYS A 328 -11.02 1.42 -12.29
CA LYS A 328 -9.61 1.81 -12.39
C LYS A 328 -9.08 1.72 -13.83
N GLU A 329 -9.41 0.65 -14.54
CA GLU A 329 -9.10 0.47 -15.96
C GLU A 329 -9.66 1.62 -16.81
N GLY A 330 -10.87 2.08 -16.47
CA GLY A 330 -11.51 3.22 -17.14
C GLY A 330 -10.70 4.51 -17.04
N LEU A 331 -9.91 4.69 -15.98
CA LEU A 331 -9.06 5.88 -15.76
C LEU A 331 -7.79 5.90 -16.64
N GLY A 332 -7.55 4.85 -17.45
CA GLY A 332 -6.43 4.81 -18.40
C GLY A 332 -5.11 4.32 -17.78
N GLY A 333 -5.17 3.63 -16.65
CA GLY A 333 -3.99 3.05 -16.02
C GLY A 333 -3.61 1.68 -16.59
N GLU A 334 -2.35 1.31 -16.41
CA GLU A 334 -1.78 0.01 -16.76
C GLU A 334 -1.81 -0.94 -15.54
N VAL A 335 -2.16 -2.20 -15.78
CA VAL A 335 -2.05 -3.24 -14.75
C VAL A 335 -0.58 -3.57 -14.51
N ILE A 336 -0.15 -3.46 -13.27
CA ILE A 336 1.19 -3.87 -12.82
C ILE A 336 1.04 -5.08 -11.91
N ARG A 337 1.70 -6.17 -12.28
CA ARG A 337 1.75 -7.40 -11.50
C ARG A 337 3.08 -7.47 -10.78
N THR A 338 3.04 -7.54 -9.44
CA THR A 338 4.26 -7.60 -8.63
C THR A 338 4.50 -8.99 -8.08
N LEU A 339 5.67 -9.17 -7.50
CA LEU A 339 6.13 -10.42 -6.91
C LEU A 339 5.16 -10.98 -5.85
N GLY A 340 4.46 -10.08 -5.11
CA GLY A 340 3.67 -10.43 -3.94
C GLY A 340 4.53 -10.78 -2.72
N ALA A 341 3.90 -11.32 -1.69
CA ALA A 341 4.55 -11.63 -0.44
C ALA A 341 5.22 -13.01 -0.44
N TYR A 342 6.41 -13.06 0.13
CA TYR A 342 7.19 -14.29 0.38
C TYR A 342 7.57 -14.40 1.85
N ASP A 343 7.47 -15.63 2.38
CA ASP A 343 7.82 -15.96 3.76
C ASP A 343 9.10 -16.79 3.80
N PHE A 344 10.08 -16.34 4.58
CA PHE A 344 11.20 -17.17 5.01
C PHE A 344 10.94 -17.70 6.41
N ALA A 345 10.84 -19.02 6.56
CA ALA A 345 10.59 -19.69 7.82
C ALA A 345 11.86 -20.39 8.35
N PRO A 346 12.53 -19.86 9.39
CA PRO A 346 13.67 -20.51 10.03
C PRO A 346 13.36 -21.92 10.54
N SER A 347 12.10 -22.14 10.98
CA SER A 347 11.60 -23.44 11.42
C SER A 347 10.29 -23.77 10.71
N LYS A 348 10.32 -24.77 9.85
CA LYS A 348 9.13 -25.27 9.14
C LYS A 348 8.02 -25.75 10.09
N LEU A 349 8.41 -26.28 11.27
CA LEU A 349 7.46 -26.75 12.28
C LEU A 349 6.67 -25.60 12.87
N TRP A 350 7.34 -24.56 13.35
CA TRP A 350 6.70 -23.37 13.92
C TRP A 350 5.85 -22.64 12.87
N TYR A 351 6.32 -22.56 11.64
CA TYR A 351 5.56 -21.94 10.55
C TYR A 351 4.27 -22.72 10.25
N LYS A 352 4.34 -24.05 10.15
CA LYS A 352 3.14 -24.89 9.95
C LYS A 352 2.14 -24.75 11.09
N LEU A 353 2.63 -24.72 12.33
CA LEU A 353 1.76 -24.53 13.50
C LEU A 353 1.08 -23.15 13.46
N TYR A 354 1.83 -22.10 13.18
CA TYR A 354 1.32 -20.75 13.03
C TYR A 354 0.27 -20.66 11.92
N ALA A 355 0.56 -21.21 10.74
CA ALA A 355 -0.34 -21.20 9.59
C ALA A 355 -1.67 -21.96 9.84
N LYS A 356 -1.68 -22.94 10.75
CA LYS A 356 -2.93 -23.64 11.13
C LYS A 356 -3.77 -22.88 12.17
N VAL A 357 -3.14 -22.19 13.10
CA VAL A 357 -3.82 -21.53 14.24
C VAL A 357 -4.31 -20.13 13.87
N ILE A 358 -3.49 -19.34 13.20
CA ILE A 358 -3.78 -17.94 12.93
C ILE A 358 -5.03 -17.73 12.06
N PRO A 359 -5.30 -18.46 10.98
CA PRO A 359 -6.53 -18.28 10.21
C PRO A 359 -7.79 -18.34 11.08
N ARG A 360 -7.86 -19.29 12.01
CA ARG A 360 -9.01 -19.42 12.94
C ARG A 360 -9.17 -18.21 13.85
N VAL A 361 -8.07 -17.67 14.34
CA VAL A 361 -8.08 -16.45 15.16
C VAL A 361 -8.51 -15.23 14.35
N LEU A 362 -8.02 -15.10 13.13
CA LEU A 362 -8.37 -14.01 12.22
C LEU A 362 -9.84 -14.04 11.82
N ASP A 363 -10.43 -15.21 11.59
CA ASP A 363 -11.84 -15.35 11.25
C ASP A 363 -12.76 -14.88 12.41
N VAL A 364 -12.40 -15.21 13.64
CA VAL A 364 -13.11 -14.71 14.84
C VAL A 364 -12.95 -13.18 14.97
N MET A 365 -11.76 -12.64 14.69
CA MET A 365 -11.53 -11.19 14.72
C MET A 365 -12.28 -10.44 13.62
N ARG A 366 -12.36 -11.01 12.41
CA ARG A 366 -13.11 -10.44 11.28
C ARG A 366 -14.60 -10.37 11.56
N SER A 367 -15.20 -11.43 12.13
CA SER A 367 -16.62 -11.43 12.49
C SER A 367 -16.93 -10.36 13.54
N ARG A 368 -16.13 -10.26 14.61
CA ARG A 368 -16.25 -9.21 15.62
C ARG A 368 -16.03 -7.80 15.07
N GLY A 369 -15.12 -7.65 14.10
CA GLY A 369 -14.85 -6.38 13.41
C GLY A 369 -16.07 -5.89 12.63
N LYS A 370 -16.76 -6.76 11.92
CA LYS A 370 -18.01 -6.42 11.19
C LYS A 370 -19.12 -5.95 12.13
N GLU A 371 -19.30 -6.61 13.27
CA GLU A 371 -20.28 -6.20 14.29
C GLU A 371 -19.98 -4.81 14.87
N LYS A 372 -18.71 -4.57 15.26
CA LYS A 372 -18.31 -3.25 15.78
C LYS A 372 -18.49 -2.12 14.75
N THR A 373 -18.24 -2.39 13.48
CA THR A 373 -18.44 -1.39 12.42
C THR A 373 -19.92 -1.06 12.27
N LYS A 374 -20.84 -2.04 12.39
CA LYS A 374 -22.28 -1.78 12.39
C LYS A 374 -22.71 -0.92 13.59
N GLN A 375 -22.23 -1.26 14.79
CA GLN A 375 -22.52 -0.51 16.01
C GLN A 375 -22.02 0.94 15.99
N ALA A 376 -20.92 1.23 15.27
CA ALA A 376 -20.40 2.59 15.14
C ALA A 376 -21.23 3.49 14.20
N LEU A 377 -22.21 2.94 13.48
CA LEU A 377 -23.13 3.68 12.61
C LEU A 377 -24.53 3.90 13.22
N GLU A 378 -24.85 3.15 14.28
CA GLU A 378 -26.04 3.36 15.13
C GLU A 378 -25.79 4.51 16.12
#